data_8af03ff78c1ac93882c53601db82c9c1
#
_entry.id   8af03ff78c1ac93882c53601db82c9c1
#
_cell.length_a   1.000
_cell.length_b   1.000
_cell.length_c   1.000
_cell.angle_alpha   90.00
_cell.angle_beta   90.00
_cell.angle_gamma   90.00
#
_symmetry.space_group_name_H-M   'P 1'
#
loop_
_entity.id
_entity.type
_entity.pdbx_description
1 polymer ?
#
loop_
_entity_poly.entity_id
_entity_poly.type
_entity_poly.pdbx_seq_one_letter_code
_entity_poly.pdbx_strand_id
1 'polypeptide(L)'
;MTEDMLKTVLDAAGVKLDEQGVVVLPERHTLSLYLAHDGASLSITRVVRVALRGEVVKAEDDKGEMFVAHLGDVFAASISVPAGATSRKAGFLR
;
A
#
# COMPACT_ATOMS: atom_id res chain seq x y z
N MET A 1 -2.14 6.61 -9.79
CA MET A 1 -1.30 5.38 -9.77
C MET A 1 -1.88 4.37 -10.74
N THR A 2 -1.04 3.61 -11.37
CA THR A 2 -1.49 2.52 -12.22
C THR A 2 -1.44 1.22 -11.44
N GLU A 3 -2.09 0.20 -11.98
CA GLU A 3 -2.04 -1.13 -11.38
C GLU A 3 -0.59 -1.64 -11.33
N ASP A 4 0.19 -1.36 -12.37
CA ASP A 4 1.59 -1.79 -12.40
C ASP A 4 2.41 -1.12 -11.31
N MET A 5 2.14 0.15 -11.02
CA MET A 5 2.83 0.85 -9.94
C MET A 5 2.48 0.24 -8.59
N LEU A 6 1.20 -0.09 -8.40
CA LEU A 6 0.78 -0.73 -7.16
C LEU A 6 1.48 -2.08 -7.01
N LYS A 7 1.55 -2.86 -8.08
CA LYS A 7 2.25 -4.14 -8.04
C LYS A 7 3.72 -3.97 -7.69
N THR A 8 4.37 -2.92 -8.20
CA THR A 8 5.76 -2.64 -7.89
C THR A 8 5.94 -2.36 -6.40
N VAL A 9 5.02 -1.59 -5.82
CA VAL A 9 5.08 -1.29 -4.38
C VAL A 9 4.89 -2.57 -3.58
N LEU A 10 3.93 -3.41 -3.96
CA LEU A 10 3.67 -4.66 -3.25
C LEU A 10 4.85 -5.63 -3.37
N ASP A 11 5.53 -5.64 -4.51
CA ASP A 11 6.72 -6.46 -4.68
C ASP A 11 7.79 -6.10 -3.65
N ALA A 12 7.87 -4.83 -3.26
CA ALA A 12 8.83 -4.39 -2.24
C ALA A 12 8.54 -5.03 -0.89
N ALA A 13 7.30 -5.44 -0.65
CA ALA A 13 6.93 -6.17 0.57
C ALA A 13 6.93 -7.68 0.36
N GLY A 14 7.29 -8.14 -0.83
CA GLY A 14 7.33 -9.57 -1.13
C GLY A 14 5.98 -10.19 -1.36
N VAL A 15 4.98 -9.42 -1.73
CA VAL A 15 3.61 -9.93 -1.90
C VAL A 15 3.07 -9.55 -3.27
N LYS A 16 2.03 -10.25 -3.68
CA LYS A 16 1.35 -10.01 -4.95
C LYS A 16 -0.15 -10.13 -4.77
N LEU A 17 -0.89 -9.39 -5.59
CA LEU A 17 -2.33 -9.55 -5.64
C LEU A 17 -2.66 -10.97 -6.14
N ASP A 18 -3.68 -11.56 -5.53
CA ASP A 18 -4.12 -12.88 -5.96
C ASP A 18 -5.06 -12.75 -7.17
N GLU A 19 -5.67 -13.86 -7.58
CA GLU A 19 -6.53 -13.89 -8.77
C GLU A 19 -7.74 -12.99 -8.63
N GLN A 20 -8.13 -12.68 -7.41
CA GLN A 20 -9.28 -11.83 -7.14
C GLN A 20 -8.86 -10.40 -6.85
N GLY A 21 -7.58 -10.08 -7.01
CA GLY A 21 -7.09 -8.74 -6.78
C GLY A 21 -6.91 -8.39 -5.32
N VAL A 22 -6.72 -9.37 -4.46
CA VAL A 22 -6.60 -9.16 -3.01
C VAL A 22 -5.20 -9.54 -2.56
N VAL A 23 -4.66 -8.77 -1.63
CA VAL A 23 -3.39 -9.09 -0.99
C VAL A 23 -3.47 -8.75 0.49
N VAL A 24 -2.90 -9.62 1.32
CA VAL A 24 -2.72 -9.38 2.76
C VAL A 24 -1.23 -9.24 2.99
N LEU A 25 -0.83 -8.15 3.64
CA LEU A 25 0.59 -7.92 3.89
C LEU A 25 1.10 -8.86 4.97
N PRO A 26 2.39 -9.20 4.93
CA PRO A 26 2.97 -10.05 5.98
C PRO A 26 2.86 -9.38 7.34
N GLU A 27 2.99 -10.17 8.38
CA GLU A 27 2.89 -9.68 9.74
C GLU A 27 3.84 -8.51 9.96
N ARG A 28 3.32 -7.45 10.56
CA ARG A 28 4.05 -6.23 10.92
C ARG A 28 4.51 -5.39 9.72
N HIS A 29 4.12 -5.77 8.51
CA HIS A 29 4.30 -4.91 7.35
C HIS A 29 3.07 -4.05 7.17
N THR A 30 3.25 -2.80 6.80
CA THR A 30 2.11 -1.93 6.50
C THR A 30 2.39 -1.13 5.24
N LEU A 31 1.31 -0.70 4.62
CA LEU A 31 1.34 0.10 3.41
C LEU A 31 0.70 1.45 3.72
N SER A 32 1.25 2.50 3.15
CA SER A 32 0.62 3.82 3.19
C SER A 32 0.30 4.24 1.78
N LEU A 33 -0.89 4.76 1.58
CA LEU A 33 -1.34 5.28 0.29
C LEU A 33 -1.53 6.78 0.42
N TYR A 34 -1.04 7.51 -0.57
CA TYR A 34 -1.14 8.98 -0.58
C TYR A 34 -2.01 9.37 -1.75
N LEU A 35 -3.10 10.06 -1.45
CA LEU A 35 -4.12 10.40 -2.44
C LEU A 35 -4.26 11.90 -2.59
N ALA A 36 -4.59 12.33 -3.79
CA ALA A 36 -4.87 13.73 -4.06
C ALA A 36 -6.02 13.81 -5.05
N HIS A 37 -6.93 14.73 -4.82
CA HIS A 37 -8.07 14.95 -5.70
C HIS A 37 -8.57 16.38 -5.52
N ASP A 38 -8.66 17.12 -6.62
CA ASP A 38 -9.18 18.50 -6.63
C ASP A 38 -8.56 19.39 -5.57
N GLY A 39 -7.23 19.33 -5.42
CA GLY A 39 -6.51 20.20 -4.50
C GLY A 39 -6.49 19.71 -3.06
N ALA A 40 -7.23 18.67 -2.74
CA ALA A 40 -7.20 18.07 -1.41
C ALA A 40 -6.29 16.86 -1.41
N SER A 41 -5.69 16.56 -0.27
CA SER A 41 -4.84 15.37 -0.15
C SER A 41 -5.19 14.61 1.11
N LEU A 42 -4.93 13.31 1.08
CA LEU A 42 -5.26 12.40 2.17
C LEU A 42 -4.22 11.30 2.20
N SER A 43 -3.86 10.85 3.40
CA SER A 43 -3.02 9.67 3.59
C SER A 43 -3.84 8.58 4.25
N ILE A 44 -3.74 7.36 3.73
CA ILE A 44 -4.29 6.18 4.36
C ILE A 44 -3.09 5.37 4.84
N THR A 45 -2.91 5.26 6.16
CA THR A 45 -1.71 4.66 6.72
C THR A 45 -2.05 3.35 7.42
N ARG A 46 -1.03 2.55 7.68
CA ARG A 46 -1.13 1.30 8.44
C ARG A 46 -2.06 0.30 7.76
N VAL A 47 -2.04 0.29 6.43
CA VAL A 47 -2.86 -0.62 5.63
C VAL A 47 -2.23 -2.00 5.69
N VAL A 48 -3.04 -3.01 5.98
CA VAL A 48 -2.58 -4.40 6.08
C VAL A 48 -3.22 -5.30 5.04
N ARG A 49 -4.25 -4.81 4.34
CA ARG A 49 -4.93 -5.59 3.31
C ARG A 49 -5.41 -4.65 2.22
N VAL A 50 -5.23 -5.06 0.98
CA VAL A 50 -5.63 -4.26 -0.19
C VAL A 50 -6.41 -5.15 -1.14
N ALA A 51 -7.48 -4.62 -1.70
CA ALA A 51 -8.22 -5.27 -2.76
C ALA A 51 -8.38 -4.28 -3.92
N LEU A 52 -8.01 -4.71 -5.11
CA LEU A 52 -8.12 -3.89 -6.31
C LEU A 52 -9.14 -4.49 -7.24
N ARG A 53 -10.13 -3.70 -7.60
CA ARG A 53 -11.16 -4.11 -8.53
C ARG A 53 -11.34 -3.02 -9.59
N GLY A 54 -10.81 -3.27 -10.79
CA GLY A 54 -10.79 -2.25 -11.82
C GLY A 54 -10.01 -1.05 -11.34
N GLU A 55 -10.68 0.09 -11.25
CA GLU A 55 -10.06 1.34 -10.82
C GLU A 55 -10.36 1.67 -9.36
N VAL A 56 -10.96 0.75 -8.63
CA VAL A 56 -11.32 0.98 -7.23
C VAL A 56 -10.37 0.20 -6.34
N VAL A 57 -9.78 0.88 -5.36
CA VAL A 57 -8.92 0.26 -4.38
C VAL A 57 -9.61 0.29 -3.02
N LYS A 58 -9.64 -0.86 -2.34
CA LYS A 58 -10.13 -0.96 -0.98
C LYS A 58 -8.94 -1.25 -0.10
N ALA A 59 -8.78 -0.48 0.95
CA ALA A 59 -7.63 -0.61 1.84
C ALA A 59 -8.15 -0.75 3.27
N GLU A 60 -7.73 -1.80 3.94
CA GLU A 60 -8.11 -2.05 5.32
C GLU A 60 -6.90 -1.82 6.21
N ASP A 61 -7.07 -1.02 7.26
CA ASP A 61 -5.95 -0.72 8.16
C ASP A 61 -5.88 -1.74 9.30
N ASP A 62 -4.90 -1.58 10.18
CA ASP A 62 -4.66 -2.52 11.25
C ASP A 62 -5.71 -2.43 12.37
N LYS A 63 -6.61 -1.46 12.30
CA LYS A 63 -7.73 -1.33 13.24
C LYS A 63 -9.03 -1.85 12.65
N GLY A 64 -8.99 -2.37 11.42
CA GLY A 64 -10.17 -2.88 10.75
C GLY A 64 -10.98 -1.85 10.00
N GLU A 65 -10.49 -0.62 9.90
CA GLU A 65 -11.20 0.40 9.15
C GLU A 65 -10.95 0.20 7.65
N MET A 66 -12.01 0.29 6.86
CA MET A 66 -11.93 0.06 5.42
C MET A 66 -12.08 1.39 4.70
N PHE A 67 -11.12 1.68 3.82
CA PHE A 67 -11.15 2.86 2.97
C PHE A 67 -11.38 2.42 1.54
N VAL A 68 -12.19 3.16 0.82
CA VAL A 68 -12.46 2.91 -0.60
C VAL A 68 -12.09 4.15 -1.38
N ALA A 69 -11.25 3.99 -2.38
CA ALA A 69 -10.74 5.13 -3.13
C ALA A 69 -10.60 4.76 -4.60
N HIS A 70 -10.46 5.79 -5.43
CA HIS A 70 -10.19 5.61 -6.86
C HIS A 70 -8.69 5.47 -7.04
N LEU A 71 -8.26 4.44 -7.74
CA LEU A 71 -6.84 4.19 -7.94
C LEU A 71 -6.16 5.39 -8.60
N GLY A 72 -6.86 6.07 -9.51
CA GLY A 72 -6.31 7.23 -10.19
C GLY A 72 -5.98 8.39 -9.26
N ASP A 73 -6.57 8.44 -8.06
CA ASP A 73 -6.28 9.49 -7.09
C ASP A 73 -5.06 9.16 -6.23
N VAL A 74 -4.57 7.94 -6.28
CA VAL A 74 -3.37 7.57 -5.52
C VAL A 74 -2.15 8.00 -6.33
N PHE A 75 -1.33 8.89 -5.76
CA PHE A 75 -0.16 9.38 -6.50
C PHE A 75 1.15 8.78 -5.98
N ALA A 76 1.12 8.17 -4.80
CA ALA A 76 2.32 7.56 -4.24
C ALA A 76 1.91 6.53 -3.19
N ALA A 77 2.84 5.64 -2.86
CA ALA A 77 2.63 4.66 -1.82
C ALA A 77 3.97 4.31 -1.20
N SER A 78 3.95 3.85 0.03
CA SER A 78 5.17 3.42 0.69
C SER A 78 4.89 2.17 1.50
N ILE A 79 5.93 1.36 1.68
CA ILE A 79 5.87 0.15 2.48
C ILE A 79 6.72 0.35 3.72
N SER A 80 6.18 -0.02 4.87
CA SER A 80 6.92 -0.05 6.11
C SER A 80 7.13 -1.52 6.49
N VAL A 81 8.37 -1.88 6.78
CA VAL A 81 8.71 -3.24 7.18
C VAL A 81 9.20 -3.22 8.62
N PRO A 82 9.12 -4.36 9.33
CA PRO A 82 9.55 -4.39 10.72
C PRO A 82 11.02 -4.06 10.88
N ALA A 83 11.36 -3.45 12.00
CA ALA A 83 12.75 -3.19 12.33
C ALA A 83 13.51 -4.51 12.36
N GLY A 84 14.71 -4.51 11.82
CA GLY A 84 15.52 -5.71 11.74
C GLY A 84 15.33 -6.49 10.46
N ALA A 85 14.24 -6.29 9.77
CA ALA A 85 13.99 -6.97 8.50
C ALA A 85 14.73 -6.30 7.36
N THR A 86 15.00 -5.02 7.48
CA THR A 86 15.62 -4.26 6.43
C THR A 86 17.04 -3.90 6.73
N SER A 87 17.39 -3.95 7.82
CA SER A 87 18.59 -3.38 8.26
C SER A 87 19.67 -3.16 7.35
N ARG A 88 19.56 -3.02 7.04
CA ARG A 88 20.34 -2.68 6.46
C ARG A 88 20.60 -1.83 5.81
N LYS A 89 20.29 -1.52 5.85
CA LYS A 89 20.49 -0.62 5.27
C LYS A 89 20.43 0.26 5.35
N ALA A 90 20.37 0.09 5.67
CA ALA A 90 20.25 1.06 5.58
C ALA A 90 20.62 1.74 5.62
N GLY A 91 20.83 1.59 5.70
CA GLY A 91 21.19 2.44 5.43
C GLY A 91 21.22 2.97 5.05
N PHE A 92 21.09 2.89 4.65
CA PHE A 92 21.10 3.65 4.17
C PHE A 92 21.08 4.36 4.06
N LEU A 93 20.97 4.25 3.96
CA LEU A 93 20.94 4.97 3.79
C LEU A 93 21.19 5.70 3.93
N ARG A 94 21.29 5.68 3.94
CA ARG A 94 21.61 6.47 3.88
C ARG A 94 22.08 6.88 3.83
#